data_e257e4102517b640f7b9e1e1f215cf71
#
_entry.id   e257e4102517b640f7b9e1e1f215cf71
#
_cell.length_a   1.000
_cell.length_b   1.000
_cell.length_c   1.000
_cell.angle_alpha   90.00
_cell.angle_beta   90.00
_cell.angle_gamma   90.00
#
_symmetry.space_group_name_H-M   'P 1'
#
loop_
_entity.id
_entity.type
_entity.pdbx_description
1 polymer ?
#
loop_
_entity_poly.entity_id
_entity_poly.type
_entity_poly.pdbx_seq_one_letter_code
_entity_poly.pdbx_strand_id
1 'polypeptide(L)'
;MRTPASTEAPSAELAAEAQAWLRHLRAERRLSPKTVEAYGRDLGQFLDFLSCHLGSKPTISGLAQLKPHDVRAFMAARRADGVGSRSLMRGLAGVRSFARFLERNGEASVGALSAVRGPKLAKTLPRPLTIASAKRLIDTDIRAGEERAPWIIARDAAVLALLYGSGLRISEALGLKRKQMSADTSAVRVTGKGGRTRAVPVLPQVAQMIAAYLALCPYELAAEGPLFVGARGGTLGPRIVQLAMARMRGALGLPETATPHALRHSFATHLLARGGDLRAVQELLGHASLSTTQIYTAVDSDRLLEAYRNAHPRAK
;
A
#
# COMPACT_ATOMS: atom_id res chain seq x y z
N MET A 1 -11.67 -9.77 -36.23
CA MET A 1 -11.21 -10.78 -35.26
C MET A 1 -9.70 -10.94 -35.45
N ARG A 2 -8.86 -10.37 -34.56
CA ARG A 2 -7.41 -10.62 -34.56
C ARG A 2 -7.19 -11.92 -33.82
N THR A 3 -6.68 -12.94 -34.50
CA THR A 3 -6.15 -14.17 -33.91
C THR A 3 -5.18 -13.78 -32.78
N PRO A 4 -5.23 -14.33 -31.57
CA PRO A 4 -4.23 -14.05 -30.56
C PRO A 4 -2.89 -14.57 -31.11
N ALA A 5 -1.95 -13.66 -31.37
CA ALA A 5 -0.58 -14.03 -31.68
C ALA A 5 -0.07 -14.86 -30.49
N SER A 6 0.43 -16.07 -30.78
CA SER A 6 0.99 -16.95 -29.76
C SER A 6 2.16 -16.23 -29.08
N THR A 7 2.04 -15.98 -27.79
CA THR A 7 3.10 -15.37 -26.99
C THR A 7 4.20 -16.43 -26.82
N GLU A 8 5.33 -16.26 -27.48
CA GLU A 8 6.48 -17.14 -27.29
C GLU A 8 7.18 -16.78 -25.97
N ALA A 9 7.53 -17.79 -25.19
CA ALA A 9 8.30 -17.60 -23.96
C ALA A 9 9.69 -16.99 -24.29
N PRO A 10 10.27 -16.16 -23.41
CA PRO A 10 11.60 -15.60 -23.60
C PRO A 10 12.66 -16.70 -23.74
N SER A 11 13.84 -16.37 -24.32
CA SER A 11 14.95 -17.31 -24.38
C SER A 11 15.36 -17.80 -22.99
N ALA A 12 15.89 -19.01 -22.89
CA ALA A 12 16.32 -19.57 -21.61
C ALA A 12 17.35 -18.66 -20.91
N GLU A 13 18.25 -18.07 -21.68
CA GLU A 13 19.24 -17.11 -21.22
C GLU A 13 18.59 -15.84 -20.62
N LEU A 14 17.66 -15.21 -21.36
CA LEU A 14 16.94 -14.03 -20.91
C LEU A 14 16.08 -14.33 -19.66
N ALA A 15 15.47 -15.52 -19.59
CA ALA A 15 14.73 -15.97 -18.43
C ALA A 15 15.66 -16.17 -17.21
N ALA A 16 16.85 -16.73 -17.39
CA ALA A 16 17.85 -16.88 -16.33
C ALA A 16 18.31 -15.53 -15.78
N GLU A 17 18.60 -14.56 -16.66
CA GLU A 17 18.95 -13.19 -16.28
C GLU A 17 17.81 -12.46 -15.55
N ALA A 18 16.57 -12.63 -15.97
CA ALA A 18 15.40 -12.10 -15.27
C ALA A 18 15.30 -12.66 -13.85
N GLN A 19 15.54 -13.95 -13.66
CA GLN A 19 15.57 -14.57 -12.34
C GLN A 19 16.77 -14.09 -11.49
N ALA A 20 17.95 -13.94 -12.09
CA ALA A 20 19.14 -13.39 -11.43
C ALA A 20 18.87 -11.96 -10.94
N TRP A 21 18.26 -11.12 -11.79
CA TRP A 21 17.85 -9.79 -11.41
C TRP A 21 16.85 -9.75 -10.25
N LEU A 22 15.84 -10.61 -10.25
CA LEU A 22 14.88 -10.68 -9.14
C LEU A 22 15.56 -11.12 -7.82
N ARG A 23 16.54 -12.03 -7.88
CA ARG A 23 17.37 -12.38 -6.71
C ARG A 23 18.20 -11.20 -6.24
N HIS A 24 18.88 -10.48 -7.15
CA HIS A 24 19.62 -9.25 -6.85
C HIS A 24 18.74 -8.19 -6.16
N LEU A 25 17.53 -7.94 -6.68
CA LEU A 25 16.59 -7.00 -6.06
C LEU A 25 16.22 -7.38 -4.63
N ARG A 26 16.09 -8.69 -4.37
CA ARG A 26 15.72 -9.22 -3.05
C ARG A 26 16.90 -9.22 -2.08
N ALA A 27 18.03 -9.77 -2.47
CA ALA A 27 19.18 -10.02 -1.60
C ALA A 27 20.05 -8.76 -1.40
N GLU A 28 20.43 -8.08 -2.49
CA GLU A 28 21.37 -6.97 -2.45
C GLU A 28 20.66 -5.62 -2.30
N ARG A 29 19.60 -5.37 -3.11
CA ARG A 29 18.85 -4.12 -3.03
C ARG A 29 17.83 -4.11 -1.89
N ARG A 30 17.60 -5.23 -1.24
CA ARG A 30 16.69 -5.42 -0.09
C ARG A 30 15.31 -4.79 -0.33
N LEU A 31 14.81 -4.90 -1.56
CA LEU A 31 13.48 -4.40 -1.89
C LEU A 31 12.40 -5.26 -1.23
N SER A 32 11.24 -4.64 -0.94
CA SER A 32 10.13 -5.38 -0.34
C SER A 32 9.64 -6.51 -1.26
N PRO A 33 9.18 -7.66 -0.73
CA PRO A 33 8.66 -8.76 -1.53
C PRO A 33 7.61 -8.31 -2.56
N LYS A 34 6.71 -7.40 -2.16
CA LYS A 34 5.68 -6.83 -3.04
C LYS A 34 6.26 -5.98 -4.18
N THR A 35 7.39 -5.31 -3.95
CA THR A 35 8.07 -4.54 -5.00
C THR A 35 8.73 -5.48 -6.00
N VAL A 36 9.39 -6.54 -5.52
CA VAL A 36 10.03 -7.56 -6.36
C VAL A 36 8.98 -8.27 -7.21
N GLU A 37 7.87 -8.68 -6.61
CA GLU A 37 6.73 -9.29 -7.31
C GLU A 37 6.16 -8.36 -8.39
N ALA A 38 5.94 -7.08 -8.06
CA ALA A 38 5.41 -6.09 -9.00
C ALA A 38 6.38 -5.88 -10.18
N TYR A 39 7.68 -5.79 -9.91
CA TYR A 39 8.69 -5.61 -10.94
C TYR A 39 8.84 -6.84 -11.84
N GLY A 40 8.77 -8.05 -11.26
CA GLY A 40 8.76 -9.30 -12.04
C GLY A 40 7.56 -9.39 -12.98
N ARG A 41 6.36 -9.07 -12.48
CA ARG A 41 5.15 -9.02 -13.30
C ARG A 41 5.23 -7.96 -14.39
N ASP A 42 5.73 -6.75 -14.06
CA ASP A 42 5.86 -5.66 -15.02
C ASP A 42 6.88 -6.01 -16.13
N LEU A 43 7.97 -6.72 -15.80
CA LEU A 43 8.92 -7.25 -16.79
C LEU A 43 8.29 -8.34 -17.64
N GLY A 44 7.58 -9.31 -17.04
CA GLY A 44 6.87 -10.35 -17.80
C GLY A 44 5.94 -9.76 -18.85
N GLN A 45 5.11 -8.79 -18.45
CA GLN A 45 4.20 -8.09 -19.36
C GLN A 45 4.92 -7.34 -20.50
N PHE A 46 6.13 -6.84 -20.25
CA PHE A 46 6.94 -6.22 -21.29
C PHE A 46 7.48 -7.24 -22.27
N LEU A 47 7.99 -8.37 -21.79
CA LEU A 47 8.50 -9.45 -22.63
C LEU A 47 7.38 -10.11 -23.47
N ASP A 48 6.22 -10.33 -22.87
CA ASP A 48 5.03 -10.84 -23.58
C ASP A 48 4.61 -9.90 -24.71
N PHE A 49 4.60 -8.58 -24.44
CA PHE A 49 4.33 -7.58 -25.47
C PHE A 49 5.38 -7.63 -26.60
N LEU A 50 6.67 -7.72 -26.26
CA LEU A 50 7.74 -7.77 -27.28
C LEU A 50 7.63 -9.02 -28.17
N SER A 51 7.30 -10.18 -27.59
CA SER A 51 7.08 -11.40 -28.36
C SER A 51 6.02 -11.20 -29.44
N CYS A 52 4.87 -10.60 -29.07
CA CYS A 52 3.81 -10.31 -30.03
C CYS A 52 4.17 -9.17 -31.01
N HIS A 53 4.86 -8.13 -30.53
CA HIS A 53 5.17 -6.93 -31.29
C HIS A 53 6.24 -7.16 -32.36
N LEU A 54 7.27 -7.93 -32.02
CA LEU A 54 8.38 -8.26 -32.92
C LEU A 54 8.16 -9.55 -33.68
N GLY A 55 7.13 -10.35 -33.33
CA GLY A 55 6.83 -11.63 -33.97
C GLY A 55 7.93 -12.68 -33.76
N SER A 56 8.70 -12.54 -32.68
CA SER A 56 9.83 -13.42 -32.40
C SER A 56 10.06 -13.54 -30.90
N LYS A 57 10.69 -14.65 -30.50
CA LYS A 57 11.06 -14.92 -29.11
C LYS A 57 11.98 -13.81 -28.56
N PRO A 58 11.65 -13.18 -27.40
CA PRO A 58 12.53 -12.20 -26.79
C PRO A 58 13.87 -12.80 -26.38
N THR A 59 14.97 -12.15 -26.77
CA THR A 59 16.36 -12.51 -26.46
C THR A 59 17.12 -11.32 -25.90
N ILE A 60 18.27 -11.53 -25.25
CA ILE A 60 19.13 -10.44 -24.76
C ILE A 60 19.58 -9.55 -25.92
N SER A 61 20.01 -10.13 -27.03
CA SER A 61 20.40 -9.39 -28.25
C SER A 61 19.22 -8.62 -28.85
N GLY A 62 18.02 -9.18 -28.85
CA GLY A 62 16.80 -8.50 -29.28
C GLY A 62 16.46 -7.29 -28.41
N LEU A 63 16.67 -7.38 -27.09
CA LEU A 63 16.50 -6.24 -26.19
C LEU A 63 17.49 -5.11 -26.49
N ALA A 64 18.74 -5.43 -26.82
CA ALA A 64 19.76 -4.45 -27.19
C ALA A 64 19.41 -3.68 -28.49
N GLN A 65 18.68 -4.32 -29.39
CA GLN A 65 18.28 -3.76 -30.69
C GLN A 65 16.97 -2.95 -30.64
N LEU A 66 16.28 -2.92 -29.48
CA LEU A 66 15.04 -2.16 -29.31
C LEU A 66 15.23 -0.70 -29.67
N LYS A 67 14.23 -0.14 -30.31
CA LYS A 67 14.17 1.29 -30.63
C LYS A 67 13.19 2.02 -29.71
N PRO A 68 13.33 3.33 -29.53
CA PRO A 68 12.40 4.09 -28.69
C PRO A 68 10.92 3.98 -29.08
N HIS A 69 10.61 3.65 -30.34
CA HIS A 69 9.23 3.46 -30.76
C HIS A 69 8.62 2.17 -30.22
N ASP A 70 9.40 1.09 -30.02
CA ASP A 70 8.91 -0.17 -29.45
C ASP A 70 8.47 0.02 -28.01
N VAL A 71 9.27 0.77 -27.24
CA VAL A 71 8.93 1.13 -25.84
C VAL A 71 7.68 2.02 -25.78
N ARG A 72 7.53 2.95 -26.74
CA ARG A 72 6.30 3.77 -26.84
C ARG A 72 5.09 2.93 -27.22
N ALA A 73 5.24 1.97 -28.15
CA ALA A 73 4.19 1.03 -28.53
C ALA A 73 3.73 0.18 -27.34
N PHE A 74 4.67 -0.32 -26.52
CA PHE A 74 4.32 -0.99 -25.25
C PHE A 74 3.48 -0.09 -24.33
N MET A 75 3.91 1.14 -24.12
CA MET A 75 3.18 2.08 -23.27
C MET A 75 1.79 2.40 -23.81
N ALA A 76 1.64 2.49 -25.15
CA ALA A 76 0.36 2.72 -25.81
C ALA A 76 -0.56 1.50 -25.64
N ALA A 77 -0.06 0.29 -25.86
CA ALA A 77 -0.80 -0.95 -25.65
C ALA A 77 -1.32 -1.05 -24.21
N ARG A 78 -0.44 -0.80 -23.22
CA ARG A 78 -0.85 -0.82 -21.81
C ARG A 78 -1.90 0.23 -21.46
N ARG A 79 -1.86 1.40 -22.12
CA ARG A 79 -2.93 2.42 -21.94
C ARG A 79 -4.25 1.95 -22.55
N ALA A 80 -4.23 1.31 -23.70
CA ALA A 80 -5.41 0.73 -24.32
C ALA A 80 -6.05 -0.34 -23.42
N ASP A 81 -5.24 -1.08 -22.63
CA ASP A 81 -5.69 -2.00 -21.58
C ASP A 81 -6.22 -1.29 -20.30
N GLY A 82 -6.34 0.03 -20.30
CA GLY A 82 -6.84 0.80 -19.17
C GLY A 82 -5.81 1.04 -18.06
N VAL A 83 -4.51 0.78 -18.28
CA VAL A 83 -3.47 0.99 -17.26
C VAL A 83 -3.19 2.48 -17.06
N GLY A 84 -3.43 2.97 -15.84
CA GLY A 84 -3.23 4.37 -15.48
C GLY A 84 -1.75 4.79 -15.48
N SER A 85 -1.49 6.10 -15.67
CA SER A 85 -0.15 6.70 -15.80
C SER A 85 0.81 6.33 -14.67
N ARG A 86 0.34 6.23 -13.42
CA ARG A 86 1.18 5.86 -12.26
C ARG A 86 1.67 4.42 -12.35
N SER A 87 0.83 3.50 -12.79
CA SER A 87 1.19 2.09 -13.00
C SER A 87 2.13 1.93 -14.18
N LEU A 88 1.94 2.68 -15.27
CA LEU A 88 2.87 2.74 -16.41
C LEU A 88 4.25 3.22 -15.99
N MET A 89 4.33 4.29 -15.17
CA MET A 89 5.61 4.79 -14.64
C MET A 89 6.33 3.73 -13.80
N ARG A 90 5.59 3.02 -12.94
CA ARG A 90 6.18 1.93 -12.15
C ARG A 90 6.68 0.81 -13.06
N GLY A 91 5.88 0.37 -14.03
CA GLY A 91 6.26 -0.68 -14.98
C GLY A 91 7.53 -0.30 -15.73
N LEU A 92 7.58 0.92 -16.27
CA LEU A 92 8.78 1.42 -16.95
C LEU A 92 10.00 1.49 -16.01
N ALA A 93 9.81 1.83 -14.74
CA ALA A 93 10.89 1.82 -13.75
C ALA A 93 11.42 0.40 -13.48
N GLY A 94 10.55 -0.62 -13.42
CA GLY A 94 10.92 -2.03 -13.29
C GLY A 94 11.72 -2.52 -14.49
N VAL A 95 11.22 -2.29 -15.71
CA VAL A 95 11.91 -2.69 -16.95
C VAL A 95 13.28 -1.99 -17.08
N ARG A 96 13.37 -0.71 -16.77
CA ARG A 96 14.64 0.03 -16.73
C ARG A 96 15.61 -0.50 -15.67
N SER A 97 15.09 -0.94 -14.54
CA SER A 97 15.92 -1.56 -13.50
C SER A 97 16.54 -2.86 -13.99
N PHE A 98 15.79 -3.65 -14.77
CA PHE A 98 16.30 -4.86 -15.41
C PHE A 98 17.35 -4.54 -16.50
N ALA A 99 17.08 -3.57 -17.37
CA ALA A 99 18.03 -3.14 -18.41
C ALA A 99 19.38 -2.71 -17.77
N ARG A 100 19.35 -1.91 -16.71
CA ARG A 100 20.57 -1.53 -15.98
C ARG A 100 21.28 -2.70 -15.31
N PHE A 101 20.54 -3.74 -14.94
CA PHE A 101 21.15 -4.97 -14.41
C PHE A 101 21.90 -5.70 -15.51
N LEU A 102 21.33 -5.88 -16.70
CA LEU A 102 22.00 -6.48 -17.86
C LEU A 102 23.25 -5.66 -18.26
N GLU A 103 23.15 -4.34 -18.30
CA GLU A 103 24.26 -3.47 -18.65
C GLU A 103 25.44 -3.58 -17.66
N ARG A 104 25.16 -3.65 -16.37
CA ARG A 104 26.20 -3.83 -15.33
C ARG A 104 26.89 -5.20 -15.38
N ASN A 105 26.17 -6.22 -15.83
CA ASN A 105 26.71 -7.58 -15.99
C ASN A 105 27.44 -7.75 -17.35
N GLY A 106 27.47 -6.71 -18.17
CA GLY A 106 28.11 -6.77 -19.49
C GLY A 106 27.31 -7.50 -20.57
N GLU A 107 26.05 -7.85 -20.29
CA GLU A 107 25.20 -8.65 -21.18
C GLU A 107 24.63 -7.84 -22.35
N ALA A 108 24.10 -6.67 -22.08
CA ALA A 108 23.51 -5.80 -23.10
C ALA A 108 23.28 -4.37 -22.59
N SER A 109 23.39 -3.37 -23.46
CA SER A 109 22.89 -2.02 -23.21
C SER A 109 21.56 -1.80 -23.94
N VAL A 110 20.52 -1.40 -23.21
CA VAL A 110 19.17 -1.16 -23.77
C VAL A 110 18.87 0.34 -23.79
N GLY A 111 19.57 1.07 -24.68
CA GLY A 111 19.48 2.52 -24.79
C GLY A 111 18.06 3.06 -25.05
N ALA A 112 17.22 2.29 -25.75
CA ALA A 112 15.84 2.65 -26.05
C ALA A 112 15.00 2.95 -24.78
N LEU A 113 15.23 2.22 -23.69
CA LEU A 113 14.51 2.41 -22.42
C LEU A 113 14.90 3.71 -21.72
N SER A 114 16.11 4.19 -21.91
CA SER A 114 16.59 5.47 -21.36
C SER A 114 16.06 6.66 -22.18
N ALA A 115 15.92 6.51 -23.49
CA ALA A 115 15.49 7.55 -24.42
C ALA A 115 14.00 7.92 -24.32
N VAL A 116 13.14 7.02 -23.78
CA VAL A 116 11.70 7.26 -23.70
C VAL A 116 11.35 7.91 -22.37
N ARG A 117 10.67 9.06 -22.39
CA ARG A 117 10.12 9.68 -21.18
C ARG A 117 8.81 9.01 -20.78
N GLY A 118 8.65 8.73 -19.48
CA GLY A 118 7.37 8.25 -18.95
C GLY A 118 6.26 9.31 -19.01
N PRO A 119 5.00 8.91 -18.81
CA PRO A 119 3.88 9.84 -18.80
C PRO A 119 4.03 10.87 -17.67
N LYS A 120 3.68 12.13 -17.96
CA LYS A 120 3.59 13.16 -16.94
C LYS A 120 2.49 12.78 -15.94
N LEU A 121 2.84 12.71 -14.66
CA LEU A 121 1.86 12.56 -13.59
C LEU A 121 1.35 13.94 -13.22
N ALA A 122 0.04 14.13 -13.24
CA ALA A 122 -0.55 15.31 -12.62
C ALA A 122 -0.17 15.30 -11.12
N LYS A 123 0.40 16.39 -10.64
CA LYS A 123 0.66 16.59 -9.21
C LYS A 123 -0.69 16.89 -8.53
N THR A 124 -1.49 15.86 -8.30
CA THR A 124 -2.66 15.98 -7.43
C THR A 124 -2.15 15.94 -6.00
N LEU A 125 -2.18 17.07 -5.31
CA LEU A 125 -2.01 17.08 -3.85
C LEU A 125 -3.17 16.27 -3.26
N PRO A 126 -2.89 15.23 -2.48
CA PRO A 126 -3.93 14.51 -1.78
C PRO A 126 -4.68 15.50 -0.89
N ARG A 127 -5.96 15.73 -1.15
CA ARG A 127 -6.79 16.56 -0.27
C ARG A 127 -7.16 15.68 0.95
N PRO A 128 -6.86 16.12 2.18
CA PRO A 128 -7.32 15.43 3.36
C PRO A 128 -8.86 15.47 3.39
N LEU A 129 -9.45 14.43 3.93
CA LEU A 129 -10.88 14.41 4.22
C LEU A 129 -11.17 15.43 5.33
N THR A 130 -12.35 16.05 5.30
CA THR A 130 -12.79 16.84 6.44
C THR A 130 -12.97 15.97 7.67
N ILE A 131 -12.91 16.56 8.88
CA ILE A 131 -13.15 15.84 10.13
C ILE A 131 -14.53 15.15 10.11
N ALA A 132 -15.55 15.85 9.61
CA ALA A 132 -16.91 15.31 9.49
C ALA A 132 -16.95 14.10 8.54
N SER A 133 -16.33 14.18 7.36
CA SER A 133 -16.26 13.06 6.42
C SER A 133 -15.51 11.86 6.98
N ALA A 134 -14.38 12.10 7.70
CA ALA A 134 -13.62 11.03 8.33
C ALA A 134 -14.42 10.36 9.46
N LYS A 135 -15.19 11.13 10.26
CA LYS A 135 -16.08 10.58 11.30
C LYS A 135 -17.20 9.74 10.69
N ARG A 136 -17.86 10.21 9.64
CA ARG A 136 -18.93 9.46 8.94
C ARG A 136 -18.45 8.14 8.36
N LEU A 137 -17.22 8.04 7.87
CA LEU A 137 -16.63 6.78 7.37
C LEU A 137 -16.41 5.71 8.45
N ILE A 138 -16.35 6.12 9.71
CA ILE A 138 -16.07 5.22 10.84
C ILE A 138 -17.36 4.93 11.63
N ASP A 139 -18.41 5.69 11.37
CA ASP A 139 -19.69 5.58 12.05
C ASP A 139 -20.42 4.32 11.61
N THR A 140 -20.78 3.45 12.56
CA THR A 140 -21.52 2.22 12.31
C THR A 140 -23.02 2.48 12.11
N ASP A 141 -23.58 3.55 12.70
CA ASP A 141 -25.00 3.84 12.65
C ASP A 141 -25.42 4.30 11.24
N ILE A 142 -24.54 5.01 10.54
CA ILE A 142 -24.73 5.38 9.12
C ILE A 142 -24.82 4.14 8.22
N ARG A 143 -24.34 3.00 8.69
CA ARG A 143 -24.31 1.72 7.98
C ARG A 143 -25.45 0.79 8.41
N ALA A 144 -26.34 1.25 9.28
CA ALA A 144 -27.55 0.55 9.62
C ALA A 144 -28.40 0.37 8.36
N GLY A 145 -28.70 -0.89 8.00
CA GLY A 145 -29.41 -1.24 6.75
C GLY A 145 -28.52 -1.79 5.63
N GLU A 146 -27.18 -1.83 5.78
CA GLU A 146 -26.34 -2.65 4.89
C GLU A 146 -26.72 -4.13 5.02
N GLU A 147 -26.93 -4.83 3.90
CA GLU A 147 -27.16 -6.29 3.85
C GLU A 147 -25.88 -7.08 4.17
N ARG A 148 -25.21 -6.74 5.27
CA ARG A 148 -23.95 -7.38 5.71
C ARG A 148 -24.06 -7.73 7.18
N ALA A 149 -23.44 -8.85 7.56
CA ALA A 149 -23.43 -9.27 8.95
C ALA A 149 -22.89 -8.15 9.87
N PRO A 150 -23.55 -7.85 11.00
CA PRO A 150 -23.18 -6.74 11.90
C PRO A 150 -21.71 -6.73 12.32
N TRP A 151 -21.12 -7.91 12.56
CA TRP A 151 -19.71 -8.05 12.92
C TRP A 151 -18.75 -7.59 11.80
N ILE A 152 -19.14 -7.75 10.52
CA ILE A 152 -18.36 -7.29 9.37
C ILE A 152 -18.38 -5.76 9.30
N ILE A 153 -19.51 -5.15 9.60
CA ILE A 153 -19.66 -3.69 9.66
C ILE A 153 -18.80 -3.14 10.81
N ALA A 154 -18.89 -3.72 11.99
CA ALA A 154 -18.09 -3.36 13.15
C ALA A 154 -16.58 -3.54 12.89
N ARG A 155 -16.17 -4.65 12.24
CA ARG A 155 -14.80 -4.91 11.83
C ARG A 155 -14.25 -3.82 10.91
N ASP A 156 -14.99 -3.52 9.85
CA ASP A 156 -14.56 -2.53 8.85
C ASP A 156 -14.45 -1.14 9.49
N ALA A 157 -15.40 -0.76 10.36
CA ALA A 157 -15.36 0.47 11.13
C ALA A 157 -14.14 0.53 12.08
N ALA A 158 -13.85 -0.55 12.81
CA ALA A 158 -12.70 -0.64 13.70
C ALA A 158 -11.36 -0.51 12.94
N VAL A 159 -11.23 -1.15 11.77
CA VAL A 159 -10.05 -0.98 10.91
C VAL A 159 -9.91 0.47 10.46
N LEU A 160 -10.97 1.10 9.94
CA LEU A 160 -10.93 2.50 9.51
C LEU A 160 -10.64 3.45 10.67
N ALA A 161 -11.15 3.15 11.88
CA ALA A 161 -10.85 3.89 13.09
C ALA A 161 -9.36 3.84 13.46
N LEU A 162 -8.68 2.71 13.31
CA LEU A 162 -7.23 2.61 13.49
C LEU A 162 -6.46 3.44 12.45
N LEU A 163 -6.93 3.50 11.20
CA LEU A 163 -6.25 4.30 10.16
C LEU A 163 -6.37 5.80 10.44
N TYR A 164 -7.53 6.27 10.91
CA TYR A 164 -7.78 7.68 11.20
C TYR A 164 -7.43 8.05 12.64
N GLY A 165 -7.72 7.18 13.62
CA GLY A 165 -7.52 7.46 15.04
C GLY A 165 -6.07 7.26 15.51
N SER A 166 -5.33 6.35 14.88
CA SER A 166 -3.95 6.02 15.24
C SER A 166 -2.96 6.22 14.09
N GLY A 167 -3.43 6.66 12.93
CA GLY A 167 -2.58 6.92 11.76
C GLY A 167 -1.85 5.68 11.22
N LEU A 168 -2.37 4.48 11.45
CA LEU A 168 -1.73 3.25 10.95
C LEU A 168 -1.82 3.13 9.43
N ARG A 169 -0.81 2.48 8.82
CA ARG A 169 -0.96 1.97 7.45
C ARG A 169 -1.93 0.80 7.46
N ILE A 170 -2.68 0.59 6.38
CA ILE A 170 -3.60 -0.56 6.27
C ILE A 170 -2.90 -1.89 6.57
N SER A 171 -1.67 -2.09 6.09
CA SER A 171 -0.90 -3.30 6.37
C SER A 171 -0.47 -3.43 7.83
N GLU A 172 -0.23 -2.32 8.52
CA GLU A 172 0.10 -2.29 9.95
C GLU A 172 -1.14 -2.63 10.79
N ALA A 173 -2.30 -2.03 10.46
CA ALA A 173 -3.56 -2.33 11.13
C ALA A 173 -3.98 -3.80 10.96
N LEU A 174 -3.89 -4.34 9.74
CA LEU A 174 -4.23 -5.73 9.46
C LEU A 174 -3.18 -6.74 9.94
N GLY A 175 -1.97 -6.30 10.26
CA GLY A 175 -0.92 -7.10 10.85
C GLY A 175 -0.99 -7.20 12.39
N LEU A 176 -1.91 -6.49 13.03
CA LEU A 176 -2.10 -6.59 14.48
C LEU A 176 -2.57 -7.99 14.87
N LYS A 177 -2.03 -8.50 15.97
CA LYS A 177 -2.42 -9.76 16.60
C LYS A 177 -3.50 -9.56 17.64
N ARG A 178 -4.33 -10.58 17.88
CA ARG A 178 -5.41 -10.52 18.86
C ARG A 178 -4.91 -10.12 20.25
N LYS A 179 -3.77 -10.66 20.70
CA LYS A 179 -3.17 -10.36 22.02
C LYS A 179 -2.73 -8.91 22.22
N GLN A 180 -2.55 -8.15 21.13
CA GLN A 180 -2.09 -6.76 21.20
C GLN A 180 -3.22 -5.78 21.53
N MET A 181 -4.48 -6.24 21.56
CA MET A 181 -5.65 -5.39 21.74
C MET A 181 -6.57 -5.93 22.82
N SER A 182 -6.81 -5.09 23.83
CA SER A 182 -7.85 -5.21 24.86
C SER A 182 -8.62 -3.89 24.95
N ALA A 183 -9.67 -3.82 25.76
CA ALA A 183 -10.43 -2.60 25.97
C ALA A 183 -9.58 -1.46 26.57
N ASP A 184 -8.56 -1.81 27.36
CA ASP A 184 -7.70 -0.85 28.08
C ASP A 184 -6.39 -0.55 27.31
N THR A 185 -6.25 -1.03 26.06
CA THR A 185 -5.04 -0.80 25.29
C THR A 185 -4.89 0.66 24.93
N SER A 186 -3.90 1.34 25.48
CA SER A 186 -3.56 2.74 25.20
C SER A 186 -2.54 2.92 24.08
N ALA A 187 -1.76 1.87 23.76
CA ALA A 187 -0.78 1.89 22.67
C ALA A 187 -0.54 0.50 22.09
N VAL A 188 -0.22 0.44 20.80
CA VAL A 188 0.15 -0.80 20.11
C VAL A 188 1.53 -0.67 19.48
N ARG A 189 2.29 -1.75 19.48
CA ARG A 189 3.58 -1.82 18.80
C ARG A 189 3.38 -2.34 17.39
N VAL A 190 3.83 -1.57 16.39
CA VAL A 190 3.72 -1.92 14.98
C VAL A 190 5.09 -1.92 14.31
N THR A 191 5.29 -2.85 13.38
CA THR A 191 6.51 -2.94 12.57
C THR A 191 6.24 -2.36 11.18
N GLY A 192 6.94 -1.30 10.85
CA GLY A 192 6.81 -0.59 9.57
C GLY A 192 7.75 -1.12 8.49
N LYS A 193 7.84 -0.38 7.39
CA LYS A 193 8.76 -0.69 6.28
C LYS A 193 10.21 -0.70 6.78
N GLY A 194 10.95 -1.75 6.41
CA GLY A 194 12.35 -1.93 6.81
C GLY A 194 12.54 -2.52 8.22
N GLY A 195 11.50 -3.16 8.80
CA GLY A 195 11.60 -3.82 10.10
C GLY A 195 11.61 -2.88 11.31
N ARG A 196 11.47 -1.59 11.12
CA ARG A 196 11.46 -0.60 12.22
C ARG A 196 10.17 -0.70 13.01
N THR A 197 10.30 -0.88 14.32
CA THR A 197 9.17 -0.97 15.25
C THR A 197 8.95 0.37 15.94
N ARG A 198 7.67 0.76 16.11
CA ARG A 198 7.28 1.94 16.87
C ARG A 198 6.04 1.66 17.71
N ALA A 199 5.90 2.36 18.83
CA ALA A 199 4.65 2.42 19.57
C ALA A 199 3.72 3.45 18.92
N VAL A 200 2.44 3.14 18.84
CA VAL A 200 1.41 4.02 18.29
C VAL A 200 0.27 4.10 19.28
N PRO A 201 -0.14 5.30 19.71
CA PRO A 201 -1.23 5.47 20.66
C PRO A 201 -2.56 5.01 20.05
N VAL A 202 -3.41 4.44 20.89
CA VAL A 202 -4.78 4.03 20.56
C VAL A 202 -5.74 4.83 21.42
N LEU A 203 -6.65 5.57 20.78
CA LEU A 203 -7.69 6.29 21.49
C LEU A 203 -8.67 5.32 22.17
N PRO A 204 -9.23 5.66 23.35
CA PRO A 204 -10.24 4.84 24.01
C PRO A 204 -11.41 4.46 23.10
N GLN A 205 -11.91 5.40 22.29
CA GLN A 205 -12.99 5.13 21.34
C GLN A 205 -12.60 4.10 20.27
N VAL A 206 -11.33 4.09 19.81
CA VAL A 206 -10.84 3.08 18.87
C VAL A 206 -10.76 1.71 19.53
N ALA A 207 -10.28 1.64 20.78
CA ALA A 207 -10.26 0.40 21.56
C ALA A 207 -11.68 -0.14 21.79
N GLN A 208 -12.65 0.72 22.11
CA GLN A 208 -14.07 0.36 22.25
C GLN A 208 -14.66 -0.19 20.94
N MET A 209 -14.38 0.44 19.79
CA MET A 209 -14.85 -0.07 18.50
C MET A 209 -14.26 -1.44 18.16
N ILE A 210 -13.01 -1.69 18.54
CA ILE A 210 -12.39 -3.00 18.39
C ILE A 210 -13.03 -4.02 19.34
N ALA A 211 -13.33 -3.64 20.57
CA ALA A 211 -14.03 -4.49 21.53
C ALA A 211 -15.44 -4.85 21.02
N ALA A 212 -16.19 -3.89 20.48
CA ALA A 212 -17.48 -4.14 19.85
C ALA A 212 -17.39 -5.13 18.67
N TYR A 213 -16.38 -4.96 17.81
CA TYR A 213 -16.11 -5.94 16.76
C TYR A 213 -15.85 -7.33 17.33
N LEU A 214 -14.98 -7.44 18.33
CA LEU A 214 -14.61 -8.72 18.95
C LEU A 214 -15.81 -9.41 19.60
N ALA A 215 -16.71 -8.66 20.23
CA ALA A 215 -17.94 -9.19 20.83
C ALA A 215 -18.93 -9.75 19.81
N LEU A 216 -18.95 -9.19 18.59
CA LEU A 216 -19.82 -9.62 17.51
C LEU A 216 -19.19 -10.68 16.60
N CYS A 217 -17.87 -10.87 16.64
CA CYS A 217 -17.14 -11.77 15.73
C CYS A 217 -17.51 -13.22 16.02
N PRO A 218 -18.01 -13.99 15.01
CA PRO A 218 -18.43 -15.37 15.23
C PRO A 218 -17.25 -16.37 15.30
N TYR A 219 -16.01 -15.90 15.10
CA TYR A 219 -14.83 -16.73 15.10
C TYR A 219 -14.04 -16.58 16.38
N GLU A 220 -13.56 -17.69 16.92
CA GLU A 220 -12.59 -17.68 18.00
C GLU A 220 -11.22 -17.22 17.45
N LEU A 221 -10.70 -16.13 18.02
CA LEU A 221 -9.45 -15.54 17.58
C LEU A 221 -8.31 -15.93 18.55
N ALA A 222 -7.39 -16.77 18.08
CA ALA A 222 -6.22 -17.16 18.84
C ALA A 222 -5.37 -15.92 19.19
N ALA A 223 -4.74 -15.91 20.37
CA ALA A 223 -3.94 -14.78 20.86
C ALA A 223 -2.82 -14.35 19.87
N GLU A 224 -2.15 -15.30 19.26
CA GLU A 224 -1.11 -15.06 18.25
C GLU A 224 -1.65 -14.91 16.82
N GLY A 225 -2.93 -15.14 16.63
CA GLY A 225 -3.63 -14.98 15.36
C GLY A 225 -3.89 -13.53 15.00
N PRO A 226 -4.42 -13.28 13.78
CA PRO A 226 -4.77 -11.93 13.34
C PRO A 226 -5.91 -11.35 14.17
N LEU A 227 -5.82 -10.05 14.48
CA LEU A 227 -6.90 -9.32 15.16
C LEU A 227 -8.15 -9.23 14.26
N PHE A 228 -7.97 -9.02 12.96
CA PHE A 228 -9.06 -8.86 12.00
C PHE A 228 -9.12 -10.01 11.01
N VAL A 229 -10.30 -10.61 10.90
CA VAL A 229 -10.53 -11.76 10.02
C VAL A 229 -11.49 -11.45 8.87
N GLY A 230 -11.35 -12.19 7.79
CA GLY A 230 -12.25 -12.16 6.63
C GLY A 230 -13.56 -12.87 6.90
N ALA A 231 -14.53 -12.75 5.99
CA ALA A 231 -15.86 -13.34 6.13
C ALA A 231 -15.87 -14.87 6.34
N ARG A 232 -14.79 -15.57 6.04
CA ARG A 232 -14.61 -17.02 6.21
C ARG A 232 -13.62 -17.37 7.33
N GLY A 233 -13.35 -16.44 8.26
CA GLY A 233 -12.44 -16.65 9.39
C GLY A 233 -10.93 -16.55 9.08
N GLY A 234 -10.54 -16.55 7.81
CA GLY A 234 -9.13 -16.38 7.42
C GLY A 234 -8.64 -14.91 7.53
N THR A 235 -7.35 -14.68 7.30
CA THR A 235 -6.74 -13.35 7.38
C THR A 235 -7.45 -12.32 6.49
N LEU A 236 -7.77 -11.15 7.03
CA LEU A 236 -8.39 -10.06 6.28
C LEU A 236 -7.40 -9.42 5.30
N GLY A 237 -7.70 -9.48 4.02
CA GLY A 237 -6.88 -8.86 2.99
C GLY A 237 -7.15 -7.35 2.83
N PRO A 238 -6.13 -6.53 2.50
CA PRO A 238 -6.27 -5.08 2.32
C PRO A 238 -7.32 -4.70 1.26
N ARG A 239 -7.49 -5.52 0.24
CA ARG A 239 -8.47 -5.29 -0.84
C ARG A 239 -9.90 -5.26 -0.34
N ILE A 240 -10.22 -6.09 0.65
CA ILE A 240 -11.58 -6.13 1.25
C ILE A 240 -11.90 -4.79 1.94
N VAL A 241 -10.95 -4.25 2.72
CA VAL A 241 -11.10 -2.95 3.38
C VAL A 241 -11.21 -1.81 2.36
N GLN A 242 -10.41 -1.87 1.29
CA GLN A 242 -10.48 -0.89 0.20
C GLN A 242 -11.85 -0.91 -0.50
N LEU A 243 -12.41 -2.10 -0.75
CA LEU A 243 -13.74 -2.26 -1.34
C LEU A 243 -14.85 -1.78 -0.40
N ALA A 244 -14.76 -2.10 0.90
CA ALA A 244 -15.69 -1.60 1.91
C ALA A 244 -15.70 -0.07 1.91
N MET A 245 -14.53 0.56 1.96
CA MET A 245 -14.42 2.01 1.92
C MET A 245 -14.90 2.61 0.59
N ALA A 246 -14.67 1.95 -0.55
CA ALA A 246 -15.17 2.41 -1.84
C ALA A 246 -16.72 2.43 -1.91
N ARG A 247 -17.38 1.43 -1.32
CA ARG A 247 -18.86 1.40 -1.20
C ARG A 247 -19.36 2.54 -0.32
N MET A 248 -18.79 2.70 0.87
CA MET A 248 -19.15 3.80 1.77
C MET A 248 -18.93 5.17 1.15
N ARG A 249 -17.84 5.34 0.42
CA ARG A 249 -17.54 6.56 -0.31
C ARG A 249 -18.68 6.93 -1.28
N GLY A 250 -19.18 5.95 -2.05
CA GLY A 250 -20.32 6.15 -2.94
C GLY A 250 -21.60 6.55 -2.18
N ALA A 251 -21.94 5.82 -1.12
CA ALA A 251 -23.10 6.09 -0.29
C ALA A 251 -23.05 7.46 0.41
N LEU A 252 -21.86 7.94 0.77
CA LEU A 252 -21.66 9.22 1.47
C LEU A 252 -21.39 10.40 0.52
N GLY A 253 -21.37 10.20 -0.81
CA GLY A 253 -21.03 11.24 -1.79
C GLY A 253 -19.59 11.75 -1.67
N LEU A 254 -18.66 10.94 -1.17
CA LEU A 254 -17.27 11.34 -1.00
C LEU A 254 -16.46 11.15 -2.29
N PRO A 255 -15.42 11.97 -2.52
CA PRO A 255 -14.61 11.90 -3.73
C PRO A 255 -13.85 10.58 -3.83
N GLU A 256 -13.48 10.17 -5.04
CA GLU A 256 -12.69 8.95 -5.30
C GLU A 256 -11.34 8.93 -4.59
N THR A 257 -10.83 10.09 -4.23
CA THR A 257 -9.60 10.24 -3.44
C THR A 257 -9.74 9.81 -1.98
N ALA A 258 -10.99 9.63 -1.48
CA ALA A 258 -11.25 9.07 -0.15
C ALA A 258 -10.87 7.59 -0.12
N THR A 259 -9.64 7.30 0.30
CA THR A 259 -9.02 5.98 0.37
C THR A 259 -8.51 5.71 1.80
N PRO A 260 -8.19 4.46 2.16
CA PRO A 260 -7.52 4.17 3.44
C PRO A 260 -6.26 5.00 3.67
N HIS A 261 -5.51 5.30 2.61
CA HIS A 261 -4.33 6.17 2.70
C HIS A 261 -4.71 7.64 2.96
N ALA A 262 -5.83 8.10 2.38
CA ALA A 262 -6.33 9.45 2.64
C ALA A 262 -6.78 9.62 4.10
N LEU A 263 -7.38 8.60 4.75
CA LEU A 263 -7.71 8.63 6.18
C LEU A 263 -6.46 8.84 7.05
N ARG A 264 -5.40 8.09 6.78
CA ARG A 264 -4.12 8.26 7.47
C ARG A 264 -3.51 9.66 7.20
N HIS A 265 -3.61 10.17 5.99
CA HIS A 265 -3.14 11.51 5.65
C HIS A 265 -3.97 12.58 6.39
N SER A 266 -5.29 12.38 6.46
CA SER A 266 -6.19 13.26 7.22
C SER A 266 -5.87 13.27 8.71
N PHE A 267 -5.50 12.12 9.31
CA PHE A 267 -4.99 12.06 10.67
C PHE A 267 -3.81 13.01 10.86
N ALA A 268 -2.78 12.89 10.00
CA ALA A 268 -1.59 13.75 10.10
C ALA A 268 -1.93 15.24 9.98
N THR A 269 -2.74 15.58 8.96
CA THR A 269 -3.12 16.98 8.70
C THR A 269 -3.95 17.57 9.84
N HIS A 270 -4.91 16.80 10.37
CA HIS A 270 -5.78 17.29 11.46
C HIS A 270 -5.02 17.41 12.78
N LEU A 271 -4.06 16.52 13.03
CA LEU A 271 -3.20 16.59 14.21
C LEU A 271 -2.31 17.83 14.17
N LEU A 272 -1.68 18.10 13.01
CA LEU A 272 -0.88 19.31 12.80
C LEU A 272 -1.70 20.60 12.88
N ALA A 273 -2.90 20.63 12.29
CA ALA A 273 -3.80 21.80 12.33
C ALA A 273 -4.26 22.16 13.74
N ARG A 274 -4.17 21.24 14.72
CA ARG A 274 -4.51 21.46 16.12
C ARG A 274 -3.29 21.72 17.02
N GLY A 275 -2.17 22.08 16.44
CA GLY A 275 -0.95 22.41 17.17
C GLY A 275 -0.05 21.23 17.52
N GLY A 276 -0.30 20.04 16.91
CA GLY A 276 0.60 18.91 17.03
C GLY A 276 1.98 19.25 16.45
N ASP A 277 3.06 18.91 17.19
CA ASP A 277 4.42 19.09 16.70
C ASP A 277 4.67 18.23 15.44
N LEU A 278 5.20 18.87 14.39
CA LEU A 278 5.48 18.22 13.12
C LEU A 278 6.40 16.99 13.28
N ARG A 279 7.39 17.10 14.17
CA ARG A 279 8.34 16.02 14.41
C ARG A 279 7.68 14.83 15.11
N ALA A 280 6.85 15.09 16.12
CA ALA A 280 6.06 14.06 16.79
C ALA A 280 5.10 13.35 15.82
N VAL A 281 4.45 14.10 14.93
CA VAL A 281 3.55 13.53 13.90
C VAL A 281 4.34 12.68 12.88
N GLN A 282 5.53 13.11 12.45
CA GLN A 282 6.38 12.34 11.55
C GLN A 282 6.86 11.03 12.19
N GLU A 283 7.21 11.05 13.47
CA GLU A 283 7.62 9.88 14.23
C GLU A 283 6.46 8.89 14.40
N LEU A 284 5.27 9.36 14.79
CA LEU A 284 4.03 8.56 14.84
C LEU A 284 3.72 7.88 13.50
N LEU A 285 3.95 8.58 12.40
CA LEU A 285 3.73 8.04 11.07
C LEU A 285 4.85 7.11 10.60
N GLY A 286 6.02 7.12 11.21
CA GLY A 286 7.17 6.32 10.79
C GLY A 286 7.66 6.73 9.40
N HIS A 287 7.88 8.04 9.17
CA HIS A 287 8.52 8.58 7.98
C HIS A 287 10.03 8.39 8.06
N ALA A 288 10.64 7.82 7.02
CA ALA A 288 12.02 7.33 7.02
C ALA A 288 13.10 8.41 6.81
N SER A 289 12.77 9.69 6.77
CA SER A 289 13.78 10.74 6.60
C SER A 289 13.94 11.55 7.87
N LEU A 290 14.89 11.20 8.62
CA LEU A 290 15.89 11.89 9.40
C LEU A 290 16.53 10.88 10.34
N SER A 291 17.84 10.76 10.23
CA SER A 291 18.66 9.86 11.02
C SER A 291 18.45 10.12 12.50
N THR A 292 18.05 9.14 13.24
CA THR A 292 18.68 8.72 14.49
C THR A 292 17.82 7.61 15.12
N THR A 293 18.48 6.53 15.48
CA THR A 293 17.96 5.47 16.34
C THR A 293 17.81 6.06 17.74
N GLN A 294 16.65 6.65 18.03
CA GLN A 294 16.28 6.93 19.41
C GLN A 294 15.40 5.77 19.88
N ILE A 295 15.92 5.05 20.84
CA ILE A 295 15.20 4.06 21.63
C ILE A 295 14.18 4.87 22.45
N TYR A 296 12.89 4.73 22.14
CA TYR A 296 11.82 5.36 22.91
C TYR A 296 11.83 4.80 24.33
N THR A 297 12.08 5.65 25.29
CA THR A 297 11.80 5.36 26.70
C THR A 297 10.30 5.54 26.98
N ALA A 298 9.78 4.94 28.03
CA ALA A 298 8.38 5.07 28.43
C ALA A 298 7.93 6.55 28.59
N VAL A 299 8.86 7.42 29.00
CA VAL A 299 8.63 8.87 29.18
C VAL A 299 8.32 9.59 27.87
N ASP A 300 8.92 9.16 26.75
CA ASP A 300 8.65 9.75 25.43
C ASP A 300 7.27 9.33 24.91
N SER A 301 6.82 8.12 25.26
CA SER A 301 5.50 7.61 24.88
C SER A 301 4.36 8.37 25.58
N ASP A 302 4.54 8.78 26.82
CA ASP A 302 3.53 9.52 27.60
C ASP A 302 3.37 10.95 27.08
N ARG A 303 4.47 11.63 26.76
CA ARG A 303 4.44 12.98 26.15
C ARG A 303 3.80 12.96 24.76
N LEU A 304 4.08 11.94 23.95
CA LEU A 304 3.46 11.73 22.66
C LEU A 304 1.96 11.46 22.79
N LEU A 305 1.57 10.68 23.79
CA LEU A 305 0.17 10.36 24.09
C LEU A 305 -0.59 11.61 24.57
N GLU A 306 0.03 12.45 25.36
CA GLU A 306 -0.55 13.70 25.85
C GLU A 306 -0.71 14.73 24.72
N ALA A 307 0.31 14.96 23.90
CA ALA A 307 0.24 15.80 22.72
C ALA A 307 -0.81 15.28 21.72
N TYR A 308 -0.92 13.97 21.58
CA TYR A 308 -1.91 13.32 20.72
C TYR A 308 -3.33 13.49 21.28
N ARG A 309 -3.57 13.28 22.59
CA ARG A 309 -4.87 13.48 23.24
C ARG A 309 -5.34 14.92 23.14
N ASN A 310 -4.44 15.88 23.31
CA ASN A 310 -4.76 17.31 23.22
C ASN A 310 -5.05 17.77 21.77
N ALA A 311 -4.43 17.18 20.77
CA ALA A 311 -4.54 17.59 19.38
C ALA A 311 -5.52 16.75 18.55
N HIS A 312 -5.91 15.55 18.96
CA HIS A 312 -6.76 14.69 18.12
C HIS A 312 -8.25 15.05 18.20
N PRO A 313 -8.97 15.19 17.05
CA PRO A 313 -10.38 15.61 16.99
C PRO A 313 -11.39 14.73 17.75
N ARG A 314 -11.01 13.51 18.14
CA ARG A 314 -11.83 12.54 18.88
C ARG A 314 -11.39 12.31 20.32
N ALA A 315 -10.38 13.04 20.79
CA ALA A 315 -9.91 12.89 22.17
C ALA A 315 -10.75 13.67 23.20
N LYS A 316 -11.74 14.43 22.71
CA LYS A 316 -12.72 15.15 23.54
C LYS A 316 -14.06 14.48 23.43
#